data_313018b87031c9b9319d17dd875bbdf5
#
_entry.id   313018b87031c9b9319d17dd875bbdf5
#
_cell.length_a   1.000
_cell.length_b   1.000
_cell.length_c   1.000
_cell.angle_alpha   90.00
_cell.angle_beta   90.00
_cell.angle_gamma   90.00
#
_symmetry.space_group_name_H-M   'P 1'
#
loop_
_entity.id
_entity.type
_entity.pdbx_description
1 polymer ?
#
loop_
_entity_poly.entity_id
_entity_poly.type
_entity_poly.pdbx_seq_one_letter_code
_entity_poly.pdbx_strand_id
1 'polypeptide(L)'
;RTLVILRHTFREAVVQPIYTLLLVLGAAVLIIFGLLPFFTLGEDTTMFKSVGLDVILLFVLIATLFATSKSIFEEIEDRTMLTLMSKPLFKWEVLVGKYLGIILAALLAVVVLGVILALGTWYRIPGDYLIRNSLHDREIQRLLNLRLIHITSLVPSLFQIWLQIR
;
A
#
# COMPACT_ATOMS: atom_id res chain seq x y z
N ARG A 1 -6.41 26.52 23.54
CA ARG A 1 -5.09 27.06 23.15
C ARG A 1 -4.30 26.01 22.37
N THR A 2 -4.12 24.80 22.87
CA THR A 2 -3.47 23.66 22.17
C THR A 2 -4.09 23.35 20.81
N LEU A 3 -5.41 23.42 20.66
CA LEU A 3 -6.12 23.22 19.39
C LEU A 3 -5.75 24.24 18.31
N VAL A 4 -5.49 25.49 18.69
CA VAL A 4 -5.08 26.53 17.74
C VAL A 4 -3.66 26.26 17.23
N ILE A 5 -2.76 25.88 18.13
CA ILE A 5 -1.38 25.50 17.79
C ILE A 5 -1.37 24.26 16.88
N LEU A 6 -2.13 23.22 17.24
CA LEU A 6 -2.30 22.00 16.44
C LEU A 6 -2.77 22.33 15.01
N ARG A 7 -3.80 23.15 14.88
CA ARG A 7 -4.34 23.52 13.57
C ARG A 7 -3.32 24.31 12.73
N HIS A 8 -2.57 25.19 13.39
CA HIS A 8 -1.53 25.97 12.71
C HIS A 8 -0.42 25.05 12.20
N THR A 9 0.14 24.22 13.08
CA THR A 9 1.20 23.27 12.73
C THR A 9 0.77 22.26 11.66
N PHE A 10 -0.45 21.76 11.75
CA PHE A 10 -1.01 20.88 10.71
C PHE A 10 -1.10 21.58 9.35
N ARG A 11 -1.64 22.79 9.32
CA ARG A 11 -1.75 23.57 8.07
C ARG A 11 -0.37 23.89 7.50
N GLU A 12 0.57 24.25 8.34
CA GLU A 12 1.95 24.54 7.99
C GLU A 12 2.64 23.32 7.38
N ALA A 13 2.51 22.14 8.00
CA ALA A 13 3.06 20.89 7.51
C ALA A 13 2.46 20.50 6.13
N VAL A 14 1.15 20.64 5.95
CA VAL A 14 0.45 20.25 4.70
C VAL A 14 0.73 21.24 3.57
N VAL A 15 0.83 22.54 3.86
CA VAL A 15 1.12 23.58 2.84
C VAL A 15 2.60 23.56 2.43
N GLN A 16 3.45 22.87 3.16
CA GLN A 16 4.87 22.76 2.84
C GLN A 16 5.07 22.11 1.45
N PRO A 17 5.83 22.75 0.52
CA PRO A 17 6.00 22.25 -0.84
C PRO A 17 6.69 20.88 -0.89
N ILE A 18 7.61 20.59 0.03
CA ILE A 18 8.30 19.30 0.13
C ILE A 18 7.31 18.18 0.51
N TYR A 19 6.39 18.45 1.43
CA TYR A 19 5.37 17.47 1.84
C TYR A 19 4.44 17.11 0.68
N THR A 20 3.91 18.12 -0.04
CA THR A 20 3.05 17.89 -1.21
C THR A 20 3.79 17.21 -2.34
N LEU A 21 5.05 17.55 -2.59
CA LEU A 21 5.89 16.91 -3.59
C LEU A 21 6.10 15.41 -3.27
N LEU A 22 6.43 15.08 -2.03
CA LEU A 22 6.58 13.68 -1.59
C LEU A 22 5.27 12.91 -1.71
N LEU A 23 4.14 13.53 -1.39
CA LEU A 23 2.83 12.90 -1.50
C LEU A 23 2.46 12.62 -2.95
N VAL A 24 2.69 13.57 -3.85
CA VAL A 24 2.47 13.41 -5.30
C VAL A 24 3.42 12.35 -5.88
N LEU A 25 4.69 12.35 -5.46
CA LEU A 25 5.67 11.35 -5.91
C LEU A 25 5.28 9.95 -5.44
N GLY A 26 4.87 9.78 -4.18
CA GLY A 26 4.37 8.53 -3.63
C GLY A 26 3.13 8.02 -4.38
N ALA A 27 2.19 8.93 -4.67
CA ALA A 27 1.00 8.62 -5.48
C ALA A 27 1.38 8.17 -6.90
N ALA A 28 2.31 8.87 -7.56
CA ALA A 28 2.80 8.52 -8.89
C ALA A 28 3.46 7.13 -8.91
N VAL A 29 4.29 6.83 -7.92
CA VAL A 29 4.91 5.50 -7.77
C VAL A 29 3.84 4.42 -7.61
N LEU A 30 2.85 4.61 -6.74
CA LEU A 30 1.75 3.65 -6.56
C LEU A 30 0.94 3.44 -7.84
N ILE A 31 0.68 4.49 -8.61
CA ILE A 31 -0.03 4.39 -9.90
C ILE A 31 0.81 3.61 -10.92
N ILE A 32 2.11 3.90 -11.02
CA ILE A 32 3.02 3.18 -11.92
C ILE A 32 3.06 1.70 -11.55
N PHE A 33 3.23 1.37 -10.26
CA PHE A 33 3.18 -0.02 -9.79
C PHE A 33 1.82 -0.67 -10.04
N GLY A 34 0.73 0.09 -9.95
CA GLY A 34 -0.61 -0.37 -10.30
C GLY A 34 -0.78 -0.75 -11.77
N LEU A 35 -0.09 -0.06 -12.68
CA LEU A 35 -0.14 -0.32 -14.13
C LEU A 35 0.79 -1.46 -14.58
N LEU A 36 1.86 -1.73 -13.84
CA LEU A 36 2.80 -2.80 -14.18
C LEU A 36 2.18 -4.18 -13.86
N PRO A 37 2.10 -5.10 -14.84
CA PRO A 37 1.75 -6.48 -14.54
C PRO A 37 2.93 -7.15 -13.84
N PHE A 38 2.76 -7.53 -12.57
CA PHE A 38 3.72 -8.39 -11.89
C PHE A 38 3.58 -9.81 -12.43
N PHE A 39 4.61 -10.34 -13.07
CA PHE A 39 4.64 -11.70 -13.59
C PHE A 39 4.79 -12.74 -12.45
N THR A 40 3.91 -12.70 -11.47
CA THR A 40 3.85 -13.72 -10.43
C THR A 40 2.70 -14.67 -10.72
N LEU A 41 2.99 -15.97 -10.69
CA LEU A 41 2.06 -17.06 -10.99
C LEU A 41 0.84 -17.08 -10.03
N GLY A 42 -0.09 -16.13 -10.22
CA GLY A 42 -1.39 -16.15 -9.57
C GLY A 42 -1.54 -15.36 -8.25
N GLU A 43 -0.53 -14.63 -7.78
CA GLU A 43 -0.59 -13.83 -6.54
C GLU A 43 -0.34 -12.32 -6.75
N ASP A 44 -0.65 -11.80 -7.94
CA ASP A 44 -0.35 -10.41 -8.32
C ASP A 44 -0.98 -9.36 -7.38
N THR A 45 -2.21 -9.60 -6.93
CA THR A 45 -2.90 -8.68 -6.00
C THR A 45 -2.29 -8.67 -4.61
N THR A 46 -1.80 -9.79 -4.12
CA THR A 46 -1.16 -9.89 -2.80
C THR A 46 0.19 -9.20 -2.80
N MET A 47 0.98 -9.41 -3.85
CA MET A 47 2.26 -8.72 -4.07
C MET A 47 2.07 -7.21 -4.20
N PHE A 48 1.08 -6.76 -4.99
CA PHE A 48 0.79 -5.34 -5.14
C PHE A 48 0.40 -4.67 -3.81
N LYS A 49 -0.40 -5.32 -2.98
CA LYS A 49 -0.76 -4.82 -1.64
C LYS A 49 0.46 -4.71 -0.73
N SER A 50 1.29 -5.74 -0.69
CA SER A 50 2.49 -5.76 0.16
C SER A 50 3.47 -4.65 -0.23
N VAL A 51 3.88 -4.61 -1.49
CA VAL A 51 4.79 -3.59 -2.01
C VAL A 51 4.19 -2.18 -1.88
N GLY A 52 2.88 -2.04 -2.14
CA GLY A 52 2.20 -0.76 -1.99
C GLY A 52 2.20 -0.24 -0.56
N LEU A 53 2.02 -1.10 0.43
CA LEU A 53 2.12 -0.73 1.85
C LEU A 53 3.54 -0.32 2.23
N ASP A 54 4.56 -1.02 1.74
CA ASP A 54 5.96 -0.68 1.97
C ASP A 54 6.32 0.69 1.38
N VAL A 55 5.83 0.98 0.17
CA VAL A 55 5.98 2.29 -0.47
C VAL A 55 5.31 3.39 0.35
N ILE A 56 4.07 3.18 0.81
CA ILE A 56 3.35 4.15 1.66
C ILE A 56 4.16 4.42 2.93
N LEU A 57 4.62 3.38 3.60
CA LEU A 57 5.38 3.50 4.83
C LEU A 57 6.66 4.32 4.62
N LEU A 58 7.39 4.04 3.54
CA LEU A 58 8.63 4.75 3.20
C LEU A 58 8.37 6.24 2.93
N PHE A 59 7.38 6.58 2.11
CA PHE A 59 7.07 7.97 1.77
C PHE A 59 6.54 8.75 2.97
N VAL A 60 5.67 8.14 3.80
CA VAL A 60 5.15 8.75 5.01
C VAL A 60 6.28 8.98 6.03
N LEU A 61 7.21 8.04 6.16
CA LEU A 61 8.36 8.20 7.06
C LEU A 61 9.25 9.36 6.62
N ILE A 62 9.58 9.45 5.34
CA ILE A 62 10.37 10.56 4.80
C ILE A 62 9.62 11.89 4.98
N ALA A 63 8.32 11.94 4.67
CA ALA A 63 7.50 13.15 4.81
C ALA A 63 7.44 13.64 6.27
N THR A 64 7.28 12.72 7.23
CA THR A 64 7.27 13.05 8.66
C THR A 64 8.62 13.54 9.16
N LEU A 65 9.71 12.96 8.68
CA LEU A 65 11.08 13.44 9.01
C LEU A 65 11.29 14.88 8.53
N PHE A 66 10.89 15.20 7.29
CA PHE A 66 11.00 16.56 6.77
C PHE A 66 10.09 17.54 7.51
N ALA A 67 8.86 17.17 7.82
CA ALA A 67 7.93 18.00 8.58
C ALA A 67 8.46 18.30 9.99
N THR A 68 9.01 17.29 10.65
CA THR A 68 9.61 17.43 12.00
C THR A 68 10.84 18.29 11.96
N SER A 69 11.74 18.05 11.01
CA SER A 69 12.98 18.81 10.84
C SER A 69 12.68 20.29 10.64
N LYS A 70 11.77 20.62 9.74
CA LYS A 70 11.37 22.01 9.48
C LYS A 70 10.76 22.66 10.71
N SER A 71 9.88 21.99 11.44
CA SER A 71 9.26 22.51 12.65
C SER A 71 10.28 22.87 13.72
N ILE A 72 11.40 22.13 13.81
CA ILE A 72 12.50 22.43 14.72
C ILE A 72 13.34 23.59 14.21
N PHE A 73 13.64 23.64 12.91
CA PHE A 73 14.42 24.72 12.30
C PHE A 73 13.76 26.09 12.49
N GLU A 74 12.44 26.18 12.26
CA GLU A 74 11.69 27.43 12.45
C GLU A 74 11.71 27.90 13.91
N GLU A 75 11.69 26.99 14.89
CA GLU A 75 11.84 27.35 16.31
C GLU A 75 13.20 27.97 16.64
N ILE A 76 14.25 27.49 15.99
CA ILE A 76 15.61 27.99 16.19
C ILE A 76 15.80 29.35 15.50
N GLU A 77 15.31 29.48 14.25
CA GLU A 77 15.51 30.67 13.42
C GLU A 77 14.71 31.89 13.95
N ASP A 78 13.45 31.67 14.34
CA ASP A 78 12.58 32.74 14.86
C ASP A 78 12.90 33.16 16.29
N ARG A 79 13.88 32.54 16.96
CA ARG A 79 14.19 32.76 18.37
C ARG A 79 12.95 32.77 19.28
N THR A 80 11.91 32.09 18.85
CA THR A 80 10.62 32.02 19.59
C THR A 80 10.79 31.38 20.96
N MET A 81 11.84 30.58 21.16
CA MET A 81 12.25 30.08 22.49
C MET A 81 12.51 31.20 23.51
N LEU A 82 13.07 32.33 23.06
CA LEU A 82 13.37 33.47 23.96
C LEU A 82 12.12 34.30 24.27
N THR A 83 11.21 34.43 23.30
CA THR A 83 9.93 35.17 23.50
C THR A 83 8.89 34.33 24.25
N LEU A 84 8.93 33.00 24.14
CA LEU A 84 8.10 32.09 24.95
C LEU A 84 8.51 32.06 26.43
N MET A 85 9.79 32.39 26.74
CA MET A 85 10.25 32.52 28.14
C MET A 85 9.68 33.74 28.84
N SER A 86 9.26 34.77 28.12
CA SER A 86 8.69 36.00 28.70
C SER A 86 7.20 35.93 28.99
N LYS A 87 6.48 34.92 28.44
CA LYS A 87 5.06 34.64 28.72
C LYS A 87 4.91 33.33 29.49
N PRO A 88 4.02 33.27 30.51
CA PRO A 88 3.77 32.07 31.29
C PRO A 88 2.91 31.09 30.51
N LEU A 89 3.38 30.58 29.38
CA LEU A 89 2.79 29.45 28.66
C LEU A 89 3.51 28.19 29.12
N PHE A 90 2.71 27.16 29.46
CA PHE A 90 3.28 25.85 29.80
C PHE A 90 3.97 25.29 28.56
N LYS A 91 5.30 25.10 28.64
CA LYS A 91 6.12 24.56 27.53
C LYS A 91 5.56 23.26 26.93
N TRP A 92 4.92 22.46 27.76
CA TRP A 92 4.27 21.21 27.38
C TRP A 92 3.08 21.38 26.42
N GLU A 93 2.29 22.45 26.57
CA GLU A 93 1.13 22.69 25.71
C GLU A 93 1.56 22.98 24.26
N VAL A 94 2.65 23.69 24.07
CA VAL A 94 3.21 24.00 22.75
C VAL A 94 3.82 22.75 22.12
N LEU A 95 4.61 21.99 22.88
CA LEU A 95 5.23 20.75 22.41
C LEU A 95 4.20 19.72 21.97
N VAL A 96 3.19 19.47 22.82
CA VAL A 96 2.11 18.52 22.51
C VAL A 96 1.29 18.98 21.31
N GLY A 97 1.00 20.29 21.19
CA GLY A 97 0.26 20.83 20.05
C GLY A 97 0.99 20.62 18.72
N LYS A 98 2.31 20.84 18.68
CA LYS A 98 3.14 20.60 17.50
C LYS A 98 3.24 19.11 17.15
N TYR A 99 3.50 18.27 18.14
CA TYR A 99 3.59 16.82 17.94
C TYR A 99 2.31 16.25 17.36
N LEU A 100 1.15 16.62 17.92
CA LEU A 100 -0.15 16.22 17.41
C LEU A 100 -0.42 16.75 15.98
N GLY A 101 0.04 17.97 15.67
CA GLY A 101 -0.08 18.54 14.32
C GLY A 101 0.68 17.71 13.28
N ILE A 102 1.91 17.29 13.59
CA ILE A 102 2.74 16.46 12.70
C ILE A 102 2.13 15.06 12.54
N ILE A 103 1.65 14.45 13.63
CA ILE A 103 0.96 13.15 13.57
C ILE A 103 -0.28 13.25 12.66
N LEU A 104 -1.07 14.31 12.78
CA LEU A 104 -2.26 14.48 11.97
C LEU A 104 -1.91 14.65 10.48
N ALA A 105 -0.81 15.34 10.16
CA ALA A 105 -0.30 15.44 8.79
C ALA A 105 0.16 14.07 8.25
N ALA A 106 0.89 13.30 9.05
CA ALA A 106 1.30 11.94 8.69
C ALA A 106 0.10 11.02 8.44
N LEU A 107 -0.92 11.11 9.30
CA LEU A 107 -2.15 10.32 9.16
C LEU A 107 -2.90 10.68 7.87
N LEU A 108 -2.95 11.97 7.53
CA LEU A 108 -3.53 12.43 6.27
C LEU A 108 -2.79 11.84 5.06
N ALA A 109 -1.45 11.80 5.08
CA ALA A 109 -0.66 11.18 4.01
C ALA A 109 -0.99 9.69 3.87
N VAL A 110 -1.06 8.95 4.99
CA VAL A 110 -1.44 7.52 4.99
C VAL A 110 -2.83 7.32 4.38
N VAL A 111 -3.79 8.16 4.75
CA VAL A 111 -5.17 8.06 4.22
C VAL A 111 -5.20 8.32 2.72
N VAL A 112 -4.54 9.38 2.24
CA VAL A 112 -4.52 9.73 0.81
C VAL A 112 -3.85 8.63 -0.02
N LEU A 113 -2.66 8.18 0.37
CA LEU A 113 -1.93 7.12 -0.35
C LEU A 113 -2.64 5.76 -0.20
N GLY A 114 -3.25 5.49 0.96
CA GLY A 114 -4.03 4.28 1.21
C GLY A 114 -5.29 4.20 0.34
N VAL A 115 -5.98 5.32 0.10
CA VAL A 115 -7.12 5.37 -0.83
C VAL A 115 -6.67 5.08 -2.25
N ILE A 116 -5.53 5.63 -2.69
CA ILE A 116 -4.96 5.37 -4.02
C ILE A 116 -4.62 3.87 -4.16
N LEU A 117 -4.00 3.27 -3.13
CA LEU A 117 -3.71 1.84 -3.11
C LEU A 117 -4.99 0.99 -3.16
N ALA A 118 -6.02 1.36 -2.39
CA ALA A 118 -7.31 0.67 -2.38
C ALA A 118 -8.00 0.73 -3.75
N LEU A 119 -7.99 1.88 -4.42
CA LEU A 119 -8.51 2.03 -5.78
C LEU A 119 -7.72 1.19 -6.78
N GLY A 120 -6.39 1.16 -6.68
CA GLY A 120 -5.53 0.31 -7.52
C GLY A 120 -5.81 -1.17 -7.32
N THR A 121 -6.01 -1.63 -6.09
CA THR A 121 -6.39 -3.02 -5.80
C THR A 121 -7.78 -3.35 -6.31
N TRP A 122 -8.75 -2.44 -6.15
CA TRP A 122 -10.12 -2.62 -6.67
C TRP A 122 -10.11 -2.81 -8.19
N TYR A 123 -9.30 -2.05 -8.90
CA TYR A 123 -9.19 -2.15 -10.36
C TYR A 123 -8.58 -3.50 -10.81
N ARG A 124 -7.62 -4.06 -10.05
CA ARG A 124 -6.96 -5.33 -10.36
C ARG A 124 -7.77 -6.59 -10.05
N ILE A 125 -8.61 -6.54 -9.01
CA ILE A 125 -9.40 -7.70 -8.56
C ILE A 125 -10.15 -8.43 -9.71
N PRO A 126 -10.88 -7.75 -10.62
CA PRO A 126 -11.58 -8.43 -11.70
C PRO A 126 -10.68 -9.24 -12.64
N GLY A 127 -9.45 -8.75 -12.89
CA GLY A 127 -8.48 -9.43 -13.74
C GLY A 127 -7.95 -10.73 -13.15
N ASP A 128 -7.64 -10.74 -11.88
CA ASP A 128 -7.10 -11.92 -11.16
C ASP A 128 -8.11 -13.07 -11.11
N TYR A 129 -9.39 -12.79 -10.86
CA TYR A 129 -10.41 -13.82 -10.83
C TYR A 129 -10.60 -14.50 -12.20
N LEU A 130 -10.56 -13.72 -13.29
CA LEU A 130 -10.69 -14.27 -14.64
C LEU A 130 -9.50 -15.16 -15.01
N ILE A 131 -8.28 -14.74 -14.70
CA ILE A 131 -7.08 -15.53 -14.97
C ILE A 131 -7.06 -16.78 -14.10
N ARG A 132 -7.37 -16.67 -12.82
CA ARG A 132 -7.40 -17.79 -11.88
C ARG A 132 -8.43 -18.85 -12.26
N ASN A 133 -9.64 -18.44 -12.63
CA ASN A 133 -10.66 -19.37 -13.12
C ASN A 133 -10.22 -20.05 -14.40
N SER A 134 -9.64 -19.33 -15.36
CA SER A 134 -9.18 -19.91 -16.61
C SER A 134 -8.03 -20.91 -16.44
N LEU A 135 -7.15 -20.69 -15.48
CA LEU A 135 -6.07 -21.63 -15.13
C LEU A 135 -6.64 -22.88 -14.44
N HIS A 136 -7.56 -22.68 -13.52
CA HIS A 136 -8.22 -23.78 -12.82
C HIS A 136 -8.99 -24.68 -13.79
N ASP A 137 -9.72 -24.09 -14.72
CA ASP A 137 -10.45 -24.84 -15.77
C ASP A 137 -9.49 -25.61 -16.69
N ARG A 138 -8.33 -25.04 -17.04
CA ARG A 138 -7.30 -25.74 -17.84
C ARG A 138 -6.67 -26.92 -17.09
N GLU A 139 -6.39 -26.77 -15.82
CA GLU A 139 -5.87 -27.86 -14.99
C GLU A 139 -6.88 -29.00 -14.84
N ILE A 140 -8.15 -28.67 -14.59
CA ILE A 140 -9.24 -29.65 -14.55
C ILE A 140 -9.38 -30.37 -15.90
N GLN A 141 -9.34 -29.64 -17.00
CA GLN A 141 -9.40 -30.20 -18.36
C GLN A 141 -8.22 -31.14 -18.63
N ARG A 142 -7.00 -30.76 -18.22
CA ARG A 142 -5.80 -31.63 -18.33
C ARG A 142 -5.96 -32.91 -17.52
N LEU A 143 -6.41 -32.82 -16.28
CA LEU A 143 -6.62 -33.98 -15.40
C LEU A 143 -7.72 -34.91 -15.94
N LEU A 144 -8.80 -34.36 -16.45
CA LEU A 144 -9.88 -35.13 -17.11
C LEU A 144 -9.35 -35.86 -18.35
N ASN A 145 -8.60 -35.20 -19.20
CA ASN A 145 -8.02 -35.80 -20.40
C ASN A 145 -7.01 -36.91 -20.04
N LEU A 146 -6.15 -36.73 -19.04
CA LEU A 146 -5.24 -37.76 -18.58
C LEU A 146 -5.98 -38.97 -18.00
N ARG A 147 -7.06 -38.73 -17.24
CA ARG A 147 -7.90 -39.82 -16.72
C ARG A 147 -8.61 -40.57 -17.85
N LEU A 148 -9.14 -39.87 -18.83
CA LEU A 148 -9.79 -40.49 -19.99
C LEU A 148 -8.79 -41.34 -20.80
N ILE A 149 -7.58 -40.84 -21.05
CA ILE A 149 -6.52 -41.58 -21.73
C ILE A 149 -6.17 -42.84 -20.93
N HIS A 150 -6.09 -42.76 -19.62
CA HIS A 150 -5.77 -43.91 -18.77
C HIS A 150 -6.90 -44.96 -18.81
N ILE A 151 -8.16 -44.55 -18.79
CA ILE A 151 -9.30 -45.45 -18.88
C ILE A 151 -9.38 -46.09 -20.27
N THR A 152 -9.17 -45.31 -21.33
CA THR A 152 -9.18 -45.83 -22.71
C THR A 152 -8.04 -46.78 -23.00
N SER A 153 -6.90 -46.67 -22.32
CA SER A 153 -5.75 -47.61 -22.43
C SER A 153 -6.01 -48.91 -21.66
N LEU A 154 -6.84 -48.90 -20.61
CA LEU A 154 -7.17 -50.11 -19.83
C LEU A 154 -8.22 -50.98 -20.53
N VAL A 155 -9.11 -50.40 -21.33
CA VAL A 155 -10.20 -51.13 -22.02
C VAL A 155 -9.67 -52.21 -22.95
N PRO A 156 -8.68 -51.97 -23.85
CA PRO A 156 -8.16 -53.03 -24.73
C PRO A 156 -7.39 -54.13 -23.96
N SER A 157 -6.70 -53.78 -22.85
CA SER A 157 -6.01 -54.78 -22.04
C SER A 157 -6.99 -55.67 -21.30
N LEU A 158 -8.08 -55.19 -20.78
CA LEU A 158 -9.13 -56.00 -20.17
C LEU A 158 -9.84 -56.84 -21.22
N PHE A 159 -10.04 -56.36 -22.42
CA PHE A 159 -10.63 -57.12 -23.52
C PHE A 159 -9.70 -58.27 -23.97
N GLN A 160 -8.41 -58.09 -24.02
CA GLN A 160 -7.41 -59.14 -24.31
C GLN A 160 -7.40 -60.23 -23.23
N ILE A 161 -7.45 -59.84 -21.94
CA ILE A 161 -7.51 -60.79 -20.83
C ILE A 161 -8.81 -61.61 -20.91
N TRP A 162 -9.95 -61.00 -21.24
CA TRP A 162 -11.21 -61.72 -21.41
C TRP A 162 -11.18 -62.73 -22.56
N LEU A 163 -10.49 -62.39 -23.67
CA LEU A 163 -10.31 -63.31 -24.81
C LEU A 163 -9.40 -64.51 -24.47
N GLN A 164 -8.43 -64.36 -23.56
CA GLN A 164 -7.58 -65.47 -23.15
C GLN A 164 -8.22 -66.42 -22.16
N ILE A 165 -9.24 -66.01 -21.43
CA ILE A 165 -9.99 -66.84 -20.45
C ILE A 165 -11.07 -67.66 -21.11
N ARG A 166 -11.45 -67.38 -22.36
CA ARG A 166 -12.48 -68.12 -23.11
C ARG A 166 -11.85 -69.15 -24.04
#